data_430d9ef604076dbc2683e352ed928b20
#
_entry.id   430d9ef604076dbc2683e352ed928b20
#
_cell.length_a   1.000
_cell.length_b   1.000
_cell.length_c   1.000
_cell.angle_alpha   90.00
_cell.angle_beta   90.00
_cell.angle_gamma   90.00
#
_symmetry.space_group_name_H-M   'P 1'
#
loop_
_entity.id
_entity.type
_entity.pdbx_description
1 polymer ?
#
loop_
_entity_poly.entity_id
_entity_poly.type
_entity_poly.pdbx_seq_one_letter_code
_entity_poly.pdbx_strand_id
1 'polypeptide(L)'
;MAVKKNRISKIPSEVLERFKDPRQFFKFLKVFDKQSNALVPFQLHDEQEALLDALLEHNRIVILKARQIGCSTLVRAYFLWKAFMSSEPTRHAIISYSRDSADHLHSIDKEFYLSLPKPLQRKLSKSSARTLRLGDTGAELRSFTASGKAGATRSFAFSSAHLSEFAFFPDQSDLLANVMASAGEGQIIIETTPNNVGDLYHEIILGSPGNDWHLCFFPWYEHGSYTKKSQFHQPQIPDMSAEEIKLMKDHNLTKGQMWWRRSQISS
;
A
#
# COMPACT_ATOMS: atom_id res chain seq x y z
N MET A 1 -28.74 28.46 7.85
CA MET A 1 -28.25 27.12 8.22
C MET A 1 -26.95 27.31 9.03
N ALA A 2 -26.95 26.97 10.31
CA ALA A 2 -25.79 27.14 11.17
C ALA A 2 -24.72 26.13 10.78
N VAL A 3 -23.56 26.63 10.34
CA VAL A 3 -22.35 25.83 10.13
C VAL A 3 -22.04 25.16 11.47
N LYS A 4 -22.27 23.86 11.57
CA LYS A 4 -21.82 23.05 12.71
C LYS A 4 -20.31 23.22 12.78
N LYS A 5 -19.81 24.01 13.76
CA LYS A 5 -18.39 24.10 14.10
C LYS A 5 -17.85 22.67 14.20
N ASN A 6 -16.99 22.34 13.27
CA ASN A 6 -16.32 21.05 13.19
C ASN A 6 -15.59 20.82 14.51
N ARG A 7 -16.09 19.90 15.33
CA ARG A 7 -15.40 19.44 16.52
C ARG A 7 -14.29 18.48 16.09
N ILE A 8 -13.29 19.01 15.37
CA ILE A 8 -12.01 18.34 15.30
C ILE A 8 -11.54 18.28 16.74
N SER A 9 -11.90 17.19 17.34
CA SER A 9 -11.50 16.56 18.58
C SER A 9 -10.58 17.37 19.51
N LYS A 10 -10.58 17.01 20.74
CA LYS A 10 -9.72 17.39 21.86
C LYS A 10 -8.20 17.19 21.61
N ILE A 11 -7.75 17.00 20.36
CA ILE A 11 -6.33 16.85 20.00
C ILE A 11 -5.73 18.27 19.93
N PRO A 12 -4.67 18.55 20.68
CA PRO A 12 -4.01 19.86 20.64
C PRO A 12 -3.55 20.23 19.23
N SER A 13 -3.68 21.50 18.87
CA SER A 13 -3.27 22.02 17.55
C SER A 13 -1.80 21.75 17.24
N GLU A 14 -0.93 21.81 18.25
CA GLU A 14 0.50 21.49 18.13
C GLU A 14 0.76 20.05 17.69
N VAL A 15 -0.07 19.11 18.15
CA VAL A 15 0.01 17.70 17.73
C VAL A 15 -0.42 17.55 16.28
N LEU A 16 -1.50 18.23 15.87
CA LEU A 16 -1.97 18.22 14.49
C LEU A 16 -0.96 18.88 13.55
N GLU A 17 -0.29 19.97 13.96
CA GLU A 17 0.79 20.57 13.16
C GLU A 17 1.94 19.59 12.92
N ARG A 18 2.37 18.87 13.96
CA ARG A 18 3.40 17.83 13.81
C ARG A 18 2.98 16.68 12.89
N PHE A 19 1.69 16.35 12.90
CA PHE A 19 1.14 15.28 12.06
C PHE A 19 0.90 15.69 10.61
N LYS A 20 1.18 16.94 10.22
CA LYS A 20 1.24 17.30 8.80
C LYS A 20 2.28 16.47 8.04
N ASP A 21 3.37 16.09 8.71
CA ASP A 21 4.25 15.04 8.24
C ASP A 21 3.71 13.67 8.70
N PRO A 22 3.29 12.78 7.77
CA PRO A 22 2.76 11.46 8.10
C PRO A 22 3.75 10.60 8.87
N ARG A 23 5.06 10.81 8.71
CA ARG A 23 6.11 10.11 9.46
C ARG A 23 5.96 10.29 10.96
N GLN A 24 5.53 11.47 11.41
CA GLN A 24 5.31 11.74 12.82
C GLN A 24 4.06 11.01 13.36
N PHE A 25 3.03 10.87 12.54
CA PHE A 25 1.84 10.10 12.87
C PHE A 25 2.15 8.59 12.93
N PHE A 26 2.95 8.08 11.98
CA PHE A 26 3.28 6.66 11.90
C PHE A 26 4.07 6.14 13.11
N LYS A 27 4.78 6.99 13.84
CA LYS A 27 5.45 6.61 15.12
C LYS A 27 4.50 6.06 16.18
N PHE A 28 3.21 6.34 16.06
CA PHE A 28 2.18 5.84 16.98
C PHE A 28 1.50 4.57 16.49
N LEU A 29 1.82 4.12 15.26
CA LEU A 29 1.26 2.90 14.70
C LEU A 29 2.09 1.68 15.07
N LYS A 30 1.42 0.54 15.13
CA LYS A 30 2.06 -0.77 15.28
C LYS A 30 1.59 -1.70 14.18
N VAL A 31 2.48 -2.55 13.71
CA VAL A 31 2.22 -3.54 12.68
C VAL A 31 2.57 -4.93 13.21
N PHE A 32 1.84 -5.94 12.75
CA PHE A 32 2.15 -7.32 13.07
C PHE A 32 3.37 -7.78 12.26
N ASP A 33 4.43 -8.11 12.99
CA ASP A 33 5.64 -8.68 12.40
C ASP A 33 5.58 -10.22 12.44
N LYS A 34 5.63 -10.83 11.26
CA LYS A 34 5.56 -12.29 11.11
C LYS A 34 6.78 -13.02 11.68
N GLN A 35 7.94 -12.36 11.73
CA GLN A 35 9.17 -12.99 12.25
C GLN A 35 9.15 -13.10 13.76
N SER A 36 8.80 -12.03 14.45
CA SER A 36 8.67 -11.99 15.91
C SER A 36 7.33 -12.48 16.42
N ASN A 37 6.33 -12.68 15.54
CA ASN A 37 4.94 -13.02 15.86
C ASN A 37 4.34 -12.04 16.87
N ALA A 38 4.64 -10.76 16.75
CA ALA A 38 4.25 -9.72 17.68
C ALA A 38 3.89 -8.40 16.97
N LEU A 39 3.17 -7.52 17.70
CA LEU A 39 2.97 -6.14 17.27
C LEU A 39 4.23 -5.32 17.59
N VAL A 40 4.88 -4.82 16.55
CA VAL A 40 6.08 -3.96 16.64
C VAL A 40 5.76 -2.54 16.19
N PRO A 41 6.52 -1.51 16.61
CA PRO A 41 6.38 -0.17 16.07
C PRO A 41 6.50 -0.17 14.55
N PHE A 42 5.61 0.57 13.87
CA PHE A 42 5.67 0.72 12.43
C PHE A 42 6.79 1.71 12.06
N GLN A 43 7.90 1.16 11.62
CA GLN A 43 9.07 1.91 11.15
C GLN A 43 9.22 1.71 9.66
N LEU A 44 9.38 2.80 8.91
CA LEU A 44 9.58 2.73 7.47
C LEU A 44 11.01 2.28 7.17
N HIS A 45 11.15 1.41 6.18
CA HIS A 45 12.43 1.11 5.55
C HIS A 45 12.57 1.95 4.26
N ASP A 46 13.75 1.93 3.65
CA ASP A 46 14.12 2.85 2.55
C ASP A 46 13.11 2.83 1.40
N GLU A 47 12.63 1.67 0.96
CA GLU A 47 11.63 1.57 -0.12
C GLU A 47 10.27 2.15 0.29
N GLN A 48 9.89 2.03 1.57
CA GLN A 48 8.67 2.64 2.07
C GLN A 48 8.80 4.15 2.23
N GLU A 49 9.99 4.67 2.58
CA GLU A 49 10.26 6.11 2.60
C GLU A 49 10.14 6.69 1.19
N ALA A 50 10.77 6.05 0.20
CA ALA A 50 10.67 6.47 -1.20
C ALA A 50 9.23 6.42 -1.73
N LEU A 51 8.47 5.36 -1.37
CA LEU A 51 7.07 5.28 -1.72
C LEU A 51 6.23 6.36 -1.02
N LEU A 52 6.52 6.68 0.23
CA LEU A 52 5.80 7.73 0.96
C LEU A 52 6.01 9.10 0.30
N ASP A 53 7.22 9.42 -0.12
CA ASP A 53 7.51 10.66 -0.84
C ASP A 53 6.70 10.72 -2.15
N ALA A 54 6.67 9.64 -2.93
CA ALA A 54 5.85 9.57 -4.14
C ALA A 54 4.33 9.73 -3.84
N LEU A 55 3.84 9.12 -2.73
CA LEU A 55 2.45 9.26 -2.29
C LEU A 55 2.07 10.72 -1.93
N LEU A 56 3.03 11.49 -1.44
CA LEU A 56 2.83 12.89 -1.09
C LEU A 56 2.85 13.82 -2.32
N GLU A 57 3.56 13.46 -3.37
CA GLU A 57 3.79 14.31 -4.54
C GLU A 57 2.85 14.02 -5.72
N HIS A 58 2.38 12.76 -5.86
CA HIS A 58 1.67 12.33 -7.06
C HIS A 58 0.25 11.83 -6.78
N ASN A 59 -0.67 12.12 -7.71
CA ASN A 59 -2.06 11.65 -7.63
C ASN A 59 -2.31 10.35 -8.42
N ARG A 60 -1.42 9.97 -9.31
CA ARG A 60 -1.48 8.73 -10.10
C ARG A 60 -0.20 7.97 -9.92
N ILE A 61 -0.28 6.83 -9.21
CA ILE A 61 0.90 6.06 -8.81
C ILE A 61 0.71 4.62 -9.23
N VAL A 62 1.69 4.08 -9.93
CA VAL A 62 1.79 2.65 -10.24
C VAL A 62 3.01 2.06 -9.54
N ILE A 63 2.81 0.99 -8.79
CA ILE A 63 3.85 0.35 -7.98
C ILE A 63 4.14 -1.05 -8.53
N LEU A 64 5.30 -1.20 -9.16
CA LEU A 64 5.85 -2.49 -9.55
C LEU A 64 6.81 -2.97 -8.46
N LYS A 65 6.46 -4.07 -7.81
CA LYS A 65 7.18 -4.52 -6.61
C LYS A 65 7.41 -6.01 -6.58
N ALA A 66 8.46 -6.42 -5.88
CA ALA A 66 8.58 -7.78 -5.38
C ALA A 66 7.57 -8.06 -4.26
N ARG A 67 7.36 -9.33 -3.91
CA ARG A 67 6.41 -9.73 -2.85
C ARG A 67 6.91 -9.26 -1.48
N GLN A 68 5.97 -8.98 -0.55
CA GLN A 68 6.24 -8.76 0.88
C GLN A 68 7.15 -7.57 1.25
N ILE A 69 7.27 -6.55 0.38
CA ILE A 69 8.02 -5.31 0.68
C ILE A 69 7.21 -4.33 1.56
N GLY A 70 5.98 -4.65 1.91
CA GLY A 70 5.16 -3.82 2.80
C GLY A 70 4.56 -2.57 2.15
N CYS A 71 4.51 -2.46 0.81
CA CYS A 71 3.89 -1.32 0.12
C CYS A 71 2.41 -1.17 0.49
N SER A 72 1.63 -2.26 0.44
CA SER A 72 0.21 -2.23 0.82
C SER A 72 0.02 -1.76 2.25
N THR A 73 0.88 -2.20 3.18
CA THR A 73 0.85 -1.79 4.59
C THR A 73 1.09 -0.28 4.73
N LEU A 74 2.07 0.27 4.00
CA LEU A 74 2.32 1.72 3.98
C LEU A 74 1.11 2.49 3.43
N VAL A 75 0.53 2.06 2.31
CA VAL A 75 -0.66 2.72 1.73
C VAL A 75 -1.84 2.71 2.72
N ARG A 76 -1.99 1.65 3.54
CA ARG A 76 -3.02 1.60 4.60
C ARG A 76 -2.75 2.61 5.70
N ALA A 77 -1.49 2.71 6.17
CA ALA A 77 -1.09 3.72 7.16
C ALA A 77 -1.30 5.15 6.63
N TYR A 78 -0.94 5.38 5.36
CA TYR A 78 -1.11 6.65 4.68
C TYR A 78 -2.61 7.05 4.53
N PHE A 79 -3.49 6.12 4.17
CA PHE A 79 -4.91 6.41 4.08
C PHE A 79 -5.55 6.66 5.45
N LEU A 80 -5.12 5.95 6.49
CA LEU A 80 -5.55 6.23 7.86
C LEU A 80 -5.11 7.63 8.28
N TRP A 81 -3.88 8.03 7.98
CA TRP A 81 -3.39 9.38 8.23
C TRP A 81 -4.21 10.43 7.47
N LYS A 82 -4.48 10.24 6.18
CA LYS A 82 -5.35 11.16 5.40
C LYS A 82 -6.73 11.30 6.04
N ALA A 83 -7.36 10.19 6.42
CA ALA A 83 -8.65 10.21 7.10
C ALA A 83 -8.58 10.91 8.47
N PHE A 84 -7.50 10.65 9.22
CA PHE A 84 -7.25 11.27 10.52
C PHE A 84 -7.06 12.79 10.42
N MET A 85 -6.30 13.27 9.45
CA MET A 85 -6.00 14.68 9.25
C MET A 85 -7.13 15.47 8.57
N SER A 86 -8.09 14.78 7.96
CA SER A 86 -9.20 15.45 7.28
C SER A 86 -10.13 16.15 8.24
N SER A 87 -10.54 17.38 7.85
CA SER A 87 -11.62 18.14 8.48
C SER A 87 -12.98 17.88 7.85
N GLU A 88 -13.00 17.23 6.68
CA GLU A 88 -14.17 16.97 5.85
C GLU A 88 -14.41 15.47 5.65
N PRO A 89 -15.61 15.06 5.24
CA PRO A 89 -15.87 13.66 4.90
C PRO A 89 -15.03 13.23 3.68
N THR A 90 -14.01 12.42 3.92
CA THR A 90 -13.19 11.80 2.87
C THR A 90 -13.46 10.32 2.79
N ARG A 91 -13.28 9.73 1.60
CA ARG A 91 -13.50 8.31 1.37
C ARG A 91 -12.28 7.67 0.71
N HIS A 92 -11.65 6.77 1.45
CA HIS A 92 -10.45 6.07 1.02
C HIS A 92 -10.80 4.60 0.77
N ALA A 93 -10.78 4.20 -0.51
CA ALA A 93 -11.16 2.86 -0.93
C ALA A 93 -9.95 1.92 -1.00
N ILE A 94 -10.15 0.67 -0.56
CA ILE A 94 -9.31 -0.46 -0.92
C ILE A 94 -10.09 -1.30 -1.90
N ILE A 95 -9.50 -1.63 -3.04
CA ILE A 95 -10.07 -2.55 -4.01
C ILE A 95 -9.06 -3.67 -4.21
N SER A 96 -9.46 -4.91 -3.96
CA SER A 96 -8.59 -6.07 -4.12
C SER A 96 -9.26 -7.14 -4.98
N TYR A 97 -8.45 -8.04 -5.56
CA TYR A 97 -8.93 -9.08 -6.48
C TYR A 97 -9.89 -10.07 -5.80
N SER A 98 -9.72 -10.34 -4.51
CA SER A 98 -10.57 -11.26 -3.75
C SER A 98 -11.12 -10.62 -2.47
N ARG A 99 -12.17 -11.24 -1.94
CA ARG A 99 -12.78 -10.83 -0.68
C ARG A 99 -11.80 -10.96 0.49
N ASP A 100 -11.13 -12.09 0.58
CA ASP A 100 -10.22 -12.38 1.70
C ASP A 100 -9.05 -11.40 1.72
N SER A 101 -8.51 -11.06 0.53
CA SER A 101 -7.46 -10.06 0.40
C SER A 101 -7.97 -8.65 0.81
N ALA A 102 -9.17 -8.27 0.39
CA ALA A 102 -9.76 -6.98 0.77
C ALA A 102 -10.04 -6.90 2.28
N ASP A 103 -10.56 -7.98 2.88
CA ASP A 103 -10.84 -8.06 4.32
C ASP A 103 -9.53 -8.08 5.13
N HIS A 104 -8.47 -8.76 4.64
CA HIS A 104 -7.14 -8.73 5.24
C HIS A 104 -6.54 -7.31 5.25
N LEU A 105 -6.55 -6.62 4.12
CA LEU A 105 -6.04 -5.24 4.06
C LEU A 105 -6.83 -4.30 4.96
N HIS A 106 -8.15 -4.49 5.07
CA HIS A 106 -8.97 -3.70 5.98
C HIS A 106 -8.72 -4.04 7.45
N SER A 107 -8.27 -5.27 7.78
CA SER A 107 -7.85 -5.59 9.15
C SER A 107 -6.64 -4.77 9.59
N ILE A 108 -5.71 -4.47 8.67
CA ILE A 108 -4.57 -3.59 8.93
C ILE A 108 -5.02 -2.18 9.31
N ASP A 109 -6.05 -1.62 8.65
CA ASP A 109 -6.62 -0.33 9.02
C ASP A 109 -7.08 -0.31 10.48
N LYS A 110 -7.75 -1.38 10.91
CA LYS A 110 -8.25 -1.51 12.28
C LYS A 110 -7.11 -1.68 13.29
N GLU A 111 -6.11 -2.49 12.95
CA GLU A 111 -4.93 -2.69 13.78
C GLU A 111 -4.18 -1.36 13.99
N PHE A 112 -3.96 -0.61 12.93
CA PHE A 112 -3.37 0.72 13.02
C PHE A 112 -4.20 1.67 13.87
N TYR A 113 -5.52 1.74 13.64
CA TYR A 113 -6.40 2.58 14.45
C TYR A 113 -6.37 2.18 15.93
N LEU A 114 -6.40 0.88 16.25
CA LEU A 114 -6.38 0.37 17.62
C LEU A 114 -5.02 0.55 18.30
N SER A 115 -3.94 0.62 17.54
CA SER A 115 -2.58 0.87 18.06
C SER A 115 -2.36 2.32 18.48
N LEU A 116 -3.16 3.26 17.97
CA LEU A 116 -3.08 4.66 18.40
C LEU A 116 -3.33 4.79 19.90
N PRO A 117 -2.59 5.68 20.60
CA PRO A 117 -2.90 6.05 21.98
C PRO A 117 -4.34 6.53 22.12
N LYS A 118 -5.00 6.19 23.23
CA LYS A 118 -6.41 6.57 23.49
C LYS A 118 -6.76 8.03 23.20
N PRO A 119 -5.93 9.02 23.57
CA PRO A 119 -6.20 10.43 23.24
C PRO A 119 -6.23 10.72 21.74
N LEU A 120 -5.56 9.91 20.90
CA LEU A 120 -5.53 10.03 19.45
C LEU A 120 -6.61 9.18 18.75
N GLN A 121 -7.25 8.24 19.45
CA GLN A 121 -8.33 7.47 18.89
C GLN A 121 -9.59 8.31 18.75
N ARG A 122 -9.83 8.84 17.55
CA ARG A 122 -11.07 9.58 17.24
C ARG A 122 -12.27 8.62 17.31
N LYS A 123 -13.38 9.07 17.89
CA LYS A 123 -14.57 8.22 18.03
C LYS A 123 -15.03 7.70 16.66
N LEU A 124 -15.29 6.39 16.57
CA LEU A 124 -15.86 5.78 15.38
C LEU A 124 -17.37 5.88 15.38
N SER A 125 -17.98 6.26 14.24
CA SER A 125 -19.42 6.13 13.99
C SER A 125 -19.75 4.77 13.38
N LYS A 126 -18.77 4.11 12.72
CA LYS A 126 -18.90 2.76 12.17
C LYS A 126 -17.58 2.00 12.23
N SER A 127 -17.66 0.76 12.69
CA SER A 127 -16.58 -0.21 12.61
C SER A 127 -17.19 -1.56 12.24
N SER A 128 -16.90 -2.04 11.03
CA SER A 128 -17.44 -3.30 10.51
C SER A 128 -16.34 -4.07 9.78
N ALA A 129 -16.66 -5.24 9.21
CA ALA A 129 -15.71 -6.02 8.41
C ALA A 129 -15.11 -5.24 7.24
N ARG A 130 -15.78 -4.18 6.75
CA ARG A 130 -15.40 -3.45 5.52
C ARG A 130 -15.42 -1.95 5.63
N THR A 131 -15.68 -1.38 6.79
CA THR A 131 -15.79 0.07 6.93
C THR A 131 -15.30 0.49 8.31
N LEU A 132 -14.34 1.41 8.32
CA LEU A 132 -13.92 2.18 9.48
C LEU A 132 -14.27 3.64 9.20
N ARG A 133 -15.18 4.24 9.99
CA ARG A 133 -15.63 5.64 9.79
C ARG A 133 -15.46 6.45 11.05
N LEU A 134 -14.79 7.58 10.93
CA LEU A 134 -14.66 8.57 12.01
C LEU A 134 -16.00 9.29 12.22
N GLY A 135 -16.37 9.45 13.49
CA GLY A 135 -17.69 9.97 13.85
C GLY A 135 -17.83 11.49 13.77
N ASP A 136 -16.73 12.20 13.87
CA ASP A 136 -16.67 13.67 13.88
C ASP A 136 -16.66 14.28 12.48
N THR A 137 -15.85 13.75 11.56
CA THR A 137 -15.75 14.24 10.18
C THR A 137 -16.51 13.39 9.17
N GLY A 138 -16.77 12.11 9.49
CA GLY A 138 -17.34 11.16 8.56
C GLY A 138 -16.30 10.60 7.56
N ALA A 139 -15.00 10.90 7.77
CA ALA A 139 -13.94 10.30 6.97
C ALA A 139 -13.93 8.78 7.15
N GLU A 140 -13.80 8.04 6.05
CA GLU A 140 -13.91 6.58 6.08
C GLU A 140 -12.85 5.87 5.25
N LEU A 141 -12.43 4.70 5.75
CA LEU A 141 -11.71 3.69 5.01
C LEU A 141 -12.68 2.54 4.71
N ARG A 142 -12.74 2.11 3.45
CA ARG A 142 -13.69 1.08 3.04
C ARG A 142 -13.07 0.12 2.04
N SER A 143 -13.34 -1.20 2.22
CA SER A 143 -12.86 -2.24 1.31
C SER A 143 -13.94 -2.71 0.34
N PHE A 144 -13.48 -3.02 -0.89
CA PHE A 144 -14.25 -3.54 -2.01
C PHE A 144 -13.51 -4.70 -2.65
N THR A 145 -14.23 -5.52 -3.41
CA THR A 145 -13.65 -6.59 -4.23
C THR A 145 -13.84 -6.28 -5.72
N ALA A 146 -12.80 -6.56 -6.52
CA ALA A 146 -12.84 -6.40 -7.97
C ALA A 146 -13.79 -7.40 -8.66
N SER A 147 -14.00 -8.58 -8.05
CA SER A 147 -14.87 -9.65 -8.55
C SER A 147 -16.37 -9.39 -8.33
N GLY A 148 -16.75 -8.33 -7.62
CA GLY A 148 -18.14 -7.89 -7.53
C GLY A 148 -18.62 -7.29 -8.85
N LYS A 149 -19.96 -7.32 -9.12
CA LYS A 149 -20.51 -6.62 -10.28
C LYS A 149 -19.89 -5.22 -10.35
N ALA A 150 -19.38 -4.82 -11.51
CA ALA A 150 -18.69 -3.54 -11.76
C ALA A 150 -19.46 -2.29 -11.24
N GLY A 151 -20.70 -2.45 -10.83
CA GLY A 151 -21.53 -1.42 -10.20
C GLY A 151 -21.21 -1.09 -8.73
N ALA A 152 -20.45 -1.93 -8.01
CA ALA A 152 -20.19 -1.68 -6.58
C ALA A 152 -19.35 -0.43 -6.32
N THR A 153 -18.45 -0.06 -7.25
CA THR A 153 -17.61 1.15 -7.16
C THR A 153 -18.27 2.37 -7.80
N ARG A 154 -19.16 2.18 -8.80
CA ARG A 154 -19.79 3.28 -9.56
C ARG A 154 -20.68 4.22 -8.72
N SER A 155 -21.21 3.73 -7.59
CA SER A 155 -22.09 4.51 -6.71
C SER A 155 -21.35 5.30 -5.64
N PHE A 156 -20.02 5.30 -5.66
CA PHE A 156 -19.20 5.96 -4.64
C PHE A 156 -18.29 7.01 -5.26
N ALA A 157 -18.17 8.16 -4.60
CA ALA A 157 -17.10 9.11 -4.87
C ALA A 157 -15.93 8.82 -3.92
N PHE A 158 -14.73 8.74 -4.44
CA PHE A 158 -13.52 8.45 -3.68
C PHE A 158 -12.59 9.67 -3.62
N SER A 159 -12.07 9.95 -2.44
CA SER A 159 -10.97 10.90 -2.27
C SER A 159 -9.63 10.24 -2.60
N SER A 160 -9.53 8.93 -2.40
CA SER A 160 -8.39 8.12 -2.81
C SER A 160 -8.84 6.67 -3.01
N ALA A 161 -8.20 5.98 -3.95
CA ALA A 161 -8.41 4.56 -4.20
C ALA A 161 -7.08 3.81 -4.29
N HIS A 162 -7.01 2.66 -3.65
CA HIS A 162 -5.87 1.74 -3.69
C HIS A 162 -6.33 0.43 -4.32
N LEU A 163 -5.81 0.12 -5.50
CA LEU A 163 -6.06 -1.11 -6.25
C LEU A 163 -4.91 -2.08 -5.96
N SER A 164 -5.15 -3.00 -5.05
CA SER A 164 -4.12 -3.95 -4.59
C SER A 164 -4.19 -5.26 -5.34
N GLU A 165 -3.05 -5.74 -5.82
CA GLU A 165 -2.90 -6.90 -6.69
C GLU A 165 -3.65 -6.75 -8.03
N PHE A 166 -3.50 -5.57 -8.64
CA PHE A 166 -4.25 -5.16 -9.83
C PHE A 166 -4.05 -6.07 -11.05
N ALA A 167 -2.85 -6.64 -11.26
CA ALA A 167 -2.59 -7.57 -12.36
C ALA A 167 -3.45 -8.84 -12.31
N PHE A 168 -4.09 -9.15 -11.17
CA PHE A 168 -4.98 -10.28 -11.00
C PHE A 168 -6.47 -9.91 -11.15
N PHE A 169 -6.79 -8.68 -11.50
CA PHE A 169 -8.17 -8.25 -11.70
C PHE A 169 -8.72 -8.81 -13.00
N PRO A 170 -9.98 -9.32 -13.01
CA PRO A 170 -10.55 -9.95 -14.20
C PRO A 170 -10.75 -8.98 -15.36
N ASP A 171 -11.16 -7.72 -15.07
CA ASP A 171 -11.45 -6.67 -16.06
C ASP A 171 -10.72 -5.39 -15.69
N GLN A 172 -9.39 -5.35 -15.92
CA GLN A 172 -8.53 -4.24 -15.50
C GLN A 172 -9.01 -2.90 -16.08
N SER A 173 -9.32 -2.86 -17.38
CA SER A 173 -9.68 -1.63 -18.10
C SER A 173 -10.99 -1.04 -17.60
N ASP A 174 -12.05 -1.83 -17.53
CA ASP A 174 -13.36 -1.38 -17.08
C ASP A 174 -13.35 -0.96 -15.62
N LEU A 175 -12.63 -1.71 -14.78
CA LEU A 175 -12.56 -1.38 -13.37
C LEU A 175 -11.77 -0.08 -13.16
N LEU A 176 -10.62 0.07 -13.81
CA LEU A 176 -9.81 1.28 -13.69
C LEU A 176 -10.57 2.51 -14.18
N ALA A 177 -11.25 2.42 -15.33
CA ALA A 177 -12.07 3.50 -15.86
C ALA A 177 -13.18 3.91 -14.87
N ASN A 178 -13.85 2.95 -14.23
CA ASN A 178 -14.87 3.21 -13.22
C ASN A 178 -14.28 3.86 -11.95
N VAL A 179 -13.11 3.42 -11.52
CA VAL A 179 -12.42 4.01 -10.35
C VAL A 179 -11.95 5.42 -10.66
N MET A 180 -11.40 5.67 -11.86
CA MET A 180 -11.01 7.01 -12.30
C MET A 180 -12.20 7.96 -12.34
N ALA A 181 -13.33 7.53 -12.90
CA ALA A 181 -14.57 8.32 -12.91
C ALA A 181 -15.09 8.61 -11.49
N SER A 182 -14.96 7.65 -10.57
CA SER A 182 -15.41 7.78 -9.17
C SER A 182 -14.48 8.62 -8.30
N ALA A 183 -13.18 8.63 -8.62
CA ALA A 183 -12.17 9.39 -7.89
C ALA A 183 -12.01 10.82 -8.44
N GLY A 184 -12.29 11.07 -9.72
CA GLY A 184 -12.01 12.35 -10.36
C GLY A 184 -10.55 12.76 -10.17
N GLU A 185 -10.33 13.91 -9.55
CA GLU A 185 -8.98 14.41 -9.19
C GLU A 185 -8.38 13.71 -7.97
N GLY A 186 -9.11 12.81 -7.32
CA GLY A 186 -8.63 12.05 -6.17
C GLY A 186 -7.46 11.14 -6.52
N GLN A 187 -6.69 10.78 -5.52
CA GLN A 187 -5.48 9.96 -5.70
C GLN A 187 -5.82 8.50 -6.03
N ILE A 188 -5.15 7.93 -7.03
CA ILE A 188 -5.26 6.51 -7.39
C ILE A 188 -3.89 5.86 -7.31
N ILE A 189 -3.82 4.75 -6.58
CA ILE A 189 -2.63 3.96 -6.36
C ILE A 189 -2.91 2.56 -6.87
N ILE A 190 -2.13 2.10 -7.84
CA ILE A 190 -2.17 0.74 -8.36
C ILE A 190 -0.93 0.01 -7.86
N GLU A 191 -1.10 -1.15 -7.25
CA GLU A 191 0.04 -1.98 -6.89
C GLU A 191 -0.17 -3.43 -7.27
N THR A 192 0.88 -4.09 -7.71
CA THR A 192 0.91 -5.54 -7.85
C THR A 192 2.33 -6.07 -8.01
N THR A 193 2.48 -7.40 -7.86
CA THR A 193 3.59 -8.14 -8.43
C THR A 193 3.32 -8.43 -9.92
N PRO A 194 4.35 -8.55 -10.77
CA PRO A 194 4.16 -8.91 -12.18
C PRO A 194 3.39 -10.22 -12.32
N ASN A 195 2.43 -10.26 -13.25
CA ASN A 195 1.65 -11.47 -13.54
C ASN A 195 1.71 -11.83 -15.02
N ASN A 196 1.30 -10.93 -15.91
CA ASN A 196 1.24 -11.14 -17.34
C ASN A 196 1.99 -10.05 -18.13
N VAL A 197 2.40 -10.40 -19.35
CA VAL A 197 2.91 -9.44 -20.34
C VAL A 197 1.76 -9.05 -21.27
N GLY A 198 1.59 -7.75 -21.53
CA GLY A 198 0.57 -7.23 -22.45
C GLY A 198 -0.80 -6.98 -21.81
N ASP A 199 -0.92 -7.05 -20.47
CA ASP A 199 -2.11 -6.58 -19.77
C ASP A 199 -2.06 -5.05 -19.56
N LEU A 200 -3.17 -4.44 -19.15
CA LEU A 200 -3.25 -2.99 -18.91
C LEU A 200 -2.21 -2.51 -17.90
N TYR A 201 -1.93 -3.30 -16.87
CA TYR A 201 -0.92 -2.93 -15.88
C TYR A 201 0.48 -2.83 -16.51
N HIS A 202 0.84 -3.79 -17.37
CA HIS A 202 2.09 -3.76 -18.11
C HIS A 202 2.17 -2.55 -19.08
N GLU A 203 1.06 -2.22 -19.77
CA GLU A 203 0.99 -1.05 -20.63
C GLU A 203 1.18 0.26 -19.86
N ILE A 204 0.57 0.40 -18.67
CA ILE A 204 0.74 1.56 -17.80
C ILE A 204 2.20 1.75 -17.42
N ILE A 205 2.89 0.67 -17.03
CA ILE A 205 4.31 0.71 -16.63
C ILE A 205 5.19 1.13 -17.82
N LEU A 206 5.01 0.51 -18.99
CA LEU A 206 5.81 0.83 -20.18
C LEU A 206 5.57 2.26 -20.68
N GLY A 207 4.38 2.80 -20.48
CA GLY A 207 4.05 4.18 -20.85
C GLY A 207 4.59 5.23 -19.89
N SER A 208 5.00 4.85 -18.68
CA SER A 208 5.58 5.78 -17.70
C SER A 208 7.05 6.09 -18.07
N PRO A 209 7.49 7.37 -18.00
CA PRO A 209 6.79 8.57 -17.52
C PRO A 209 5.97 9.33 -18.57
N GLY A 210 5.78 8.79 -19.77
CA GLY A 210 5.06 9.45 -20.86
C GLY A 210 3.55 9.54 -20.68
N ASN A 211 2.99 8.84 -19.69
CA ASN A 211 1.59 8.93 -19.26
C ASN A 211 1.49 9.64 -17.89
N ASP A 212 0.29 9.84 -17.39
CA ASP A 212 0.04 10.54 -16.10
C ASP A 212 0.43 9.73 -14.87
N TRP A 213 1.03 8.54 -15.02
CA TRP A 213 1.36 7.65 -13.90
C TRP A 213 2.82 7.79 -13.46
N HIS A 214 3.03 8.00 -12.17
CA HIS A 214 4.34 7.93 -11.54
C HIS A 214 4.67 6.47 -11.20
N LEU A 215 5.74 5.93 -11.79
CA LEU A 215 6.20 4.57 -11.53
C LEU A 215 7.12 4.51 -10.32
N CYS A 216 6.69 3.76 -9.30
CA CYS A 216 7.55 3.29 -8.22
C CYS A 216 7.97 1.84 -8.51
N PHE A 217 9.26 1.60 -8.72
CA PHE A 217 9.79 0.28 -8.98
C PHE A 217 10.65 -0.20 -7.82
N PHE A 218 10.25 -1.32 -7.20
CA PHE A 218 10.94 -1.92 -6.07
C PHE A 218 11.32 -3.38 -6.40
N PRO A 219 12.48 -3.58 -7.02
CA PRO A 219 12.93 -4.91 -7.40
C PRO A 219 13.38 -5.72 -6.18
N TRP A 220 13.28 -7.05 -6.28
CA TRP A 220 13.63 -7.95 -5.19
C TRP A 220 15.09 -7.82 -4.72
N TYR A 221 15.99 -7.47 -5.62
CA TYR A 221 17.42 -7.42 -5.36
C TYR A 221 17.90 -6.19 -4.56
N GLU A 222 17.07 -5.19 -4.43
CA GLU A 222 17.35 -4.01 -3.59
C GLU A 222 16.92 -4.22 -2.14
N HIS A 223 16.00 -5.13 -1.89
CA HIS A 223 15.46 -5.35 -0.55
C HIS A 223 16.27 -6.43 0.23
N GLY A 224 16.79 -6.05 1.40
CA GLY A 224 17.73 -6.88 2.16
C GLY A 224 17.21 -8.23 2.66
N SER A 225 15.88 -8.45 2.70
CA SER A 225 15.31 -9.73 3.12
C SER A 225 15.43 -10.84 2.06
N TYR A 226 15.65 -10.48 0.79
CA TYR A 226 15.77 -11.45 -0.30
C TYR A 226 17.19 -12.01 -0.47
N THR A 227 17.74 -12.46 0.66
CA THR A 227 19.05 -13.11 0.68
C THR A 227 19.00 -14.32 1.60
N LYS A 228 19.64 -15.41 1.22
CA LYS A 228 19.87 -16.54 2.12
C LYS A 228 21.18 -16.32 2.88
N LYS A 229 21.06 -16.25 4.21
CA LYS A 229 22.21 -16.28 5.11
C LYS A 229 22.50 -17.74 5.44
N SER A 230 23.65 -18.26 4.99
CA SER A 230 24.13 -19.56 5.48
C SER A 230 24.61 -19.38 6.92
N GLN A 231 24.00 -20.11 7.87
CA GLN A 231 24.53 -20.17 9.23
C GLN A 231 25.71 -21.15 9.38
N PHE A 232 25.92 -22.07 8.45
CA PHE A 232 26.85 -23.19 8.63
C PHE A 232 27.86 -23.46 7.53
N HIS A 233 27.64 -23.00 6.30
CA HIS A 233 28.62 -23.08 5.20
C HIS A 233 28.28 -22.02 4.16
N GLN A 234 29.30 -21.38 3.57
CA GLN A 234 29.06 -20.66 2.32
C GLN A 234 28.56 -21.71 1.29
N PRO A 235 27.34 -21.61 0.77
CA PRO A 235 26.90 -22.58 -0.19
C PRO A 235 27.87 -22.57 -1.35
N GLN A 236 28.46 -23.72 -1.67
CA GLN A 236 29.05 -23.90 -2.99
C GLN A 236 27.85 -23.77 -3.97
N ILE A 237 27.67 -22.58 -4.52
CA ILE A 237 26.70 -22.38 -5.58
C ILE A 237 27.26 -23.17 -6.75
N PRO A 238 26.57 -24.22 -7.24
CA PRO A 238 26.98 -24.91 -8.45
C PRO A 238 27.24 -23.90 -9.56
N ASP A 239 28.08 -24.22 -10.52
CA ASP A 239 28.51 -23.33 -11.59
C ASP A 239 27.38 -22.42 -12.07
N MET A 240 27.61 -21.11 -11.99
CA MET A 240 26.63 -20.13 -12.41
C MET A 240 26.53 -20.13 -13.93
N SER A 241 25.29 -20.07 -14.44
CA SER A 241 25.08 -19.87 -15.87
C SER A 241 25.60 -18.50 -16.31
N ALA A 242 25.89 -18.34 -17.60
CA ALA A 242 26.29 -17.05 -18.15
C ALA A 242 25.27 -15.93 -17.88
N GLU A 243 23.97 -16.28 -17.88
CA GLU A 243 22.87 -15.38 -17.55
C GLU A 243 22.95 -14.92 -16.07
N GLU A 244 23.19 -15.83 -15.15
CA GLU A 244 23.31 -15.54 -13.72
C GLU A 244 24.52 -14.66 -13.41
N ILE A 245 25.67 -14.95 -14.07
CA ILE A 245 26.88 -14.13 -13.96
C ILE A 245 26.60 -12.70 -14.46
N LYS A 246 25.90 -12.59 -15.60
CA LYS A 246 25.48 -11.31 -16.14
C LYS A 246 24.57 -10.56 -15.16
N LEU A 247 23.53 -11.21 -14.64
CA LEU A 247 22.57 -10.63 -13.70
C LEU A 247 23.28 -10.15 -12.42
N MET A 248 24.20 -10.95 -11.88
CA MET A 248 24.99 -10.55 -10.72
C MET A 248 25.83 -9.29 -10.98
N LYS A 249 26.43 -9.21 -12.16
CA LYS A 249 27.25 -8.07 -12.54
C LYS A 249 26.43 -6.81 -12.80
N ASP A 250 25.31 -6.95 -13.51
CA ASP A 250 24.45 -5.84 -13.90
C ASP A 250 23.77 -5.18 -12.68
N HIS A 251 23.47 -5.95 -11.63
CA HIS A 251 22.76 -5.49 -10.43
C HIS A 251 23.59 -5.61 -9.15
N ASN A 252 24.89 -5.88 -9.24
CA ASN A 252 25.80 -6.03 -8.10
C ASN A 252 25.29 -7.01 -7.02
N LEU A 253 24.74 -8.16 -7.46
CA LEU A 253 24.10 -9.14 -6.58
C LEU A 253 25.12 -9.97 -5.82
N THR A 254 24.78 -10.29 -4.58
CA THR A 254 25.55 -11.21 -3.74
C THR A 254 25.22 -12.68 -4.08
N LYS A 255 26.12 -13.59 -3.69
CA LYS A 255 25.88 -15.04 -3.79
C LYS A 255 24.62 -15.47 -2.99
N GLY A 256 24.35 -14.85 -1.85
CA GLY A 256 23.17 -15.11 -1.04
C GLY A 256 21.87 -14.76 -1.75
N GLN A 257 21.85 -13.67 -2.50
CA GLN A 257 20.71 -13.25 -3.33
C GLN A 257 20.48 -14.23 -4.50
N MET A 258 21.55 -14.65 -5.19
CA MET A 258 21.44 -15.64 -6.26
C MET A 258 20.95 -17.01 -5.75
N TRP A 259 21.38 -17.41 -4.57
CA TRP A 259 20.86 -18.61 -3.93
C TRP A 259 19.38 -18.48 -3.56
N TRP A 260 18.97 -17.33 -3.04
CA TRP A 260 17.57 -17.03 -2.80
C TRP A 260 16.76 -17.13 -4.12
N ARG A 261 17.20 -16.43 -5.18
CA ARG A 261 16.56 -16.46 -6.52
C ARG A 261 16.36 -17.90 -7.03
N ARG A 262 17.42 -18.72 -7.01
CA ARG A 262 17.32 -20.12 -7.44
C ARG A 262 16.27 -20.90 -6.66
N SER A 263 16.18 -20.69 -5.34
CA SER A 263 15.17 -21.36 -4.54
C SER A 263 13.73 -20.94 -4.84
N GLN A 264 13.53 -19.75 -5.42
CA GLN A 264 12.20 -19.30 -5.85
C GLN A 264 11.81 -19.82 -7.24
N ILE A 265 12.78 -20.08 -8.10
CA ILE A 265 12.53 -20.63 -9.46
C ILE A 265 12.27 -22.14 -9.38
N SER A 266 12.86 -22.81 -8.40
CA SER A 266 12.75 -24.27 -8.21
C SER A 266 11.50 -24.67 -7.40
N SER A 267 10.76 -23.73 -6.85
CA SER A 267 9.51 -23.94 -6.08
C SER A 267 8.28 -23.61 -6.93
#